data_12277b7c9fb346d292b0f0e86ce15ff9
#
_entry.id   12277b7c9fb346d292b0f0e86ce15ff9
#
_cell.length_a   1.000
_cell.length_b   1.000
_cell.length_c   1.000
_cell.angle_alpha   90.00
_cell.angle_beta   90.00
_cell.angle_gamma   90.00
#
_symmetry.space_group_name_H-M   'P 1'
#
loop_
_entity.id
_entity.type
_entity.pdbx_description
1 polymer ?
#
loop_
_entity_poly.entity_id
_entity_poly.type
_entity_poly.pdbx_seq_one_letter_code
_entity_poly.pdbx_strand_id
1 'polypeptide(L)'
;MSNCSQFFDIWKKILIIHQIHIHYIKGEKNVEFYDVVKNRRSFRMYKPDIPEKEKIERILDAARLAPTWANMQGMHYIVVKDPEKVKSVWNAVGQKQKFAEAPIFIVGAIKEKGSGTNGNGEKYYPVDFGICFEHLILAATAEGLGTCWIGWFDEEKIKEALKIPKTYRVLGLTPLGYPLKQKESVQERHSLEQIVHYDSF
;
A
#
# COMPACT_ATOMS: atom_id res chain seq x y z
N MET A 1 -47.98 7.44 -22.03
CA MET A 1 -47.30 6.17 -22.34
C MET A 1 -45.78 6.38 -22.55
N SER A 2 -45.08 7.07 -21.64
CA SER A 2 -43.65 7.45 -21.85
C SER A 2 -42.70 7.02 -20.75
N ASN A 3 -43.10 6.17 -19.79
CA ASN A 3 -42.21 5.80 -18.67
C ASN A 3 -41.58 4.39 -18.76
N CYS A 4 -41.95 3.58 -19.74
CA CYS A 4 -41.43 2.20 -19.81
C CYS A 4 -40.05 2.10 -20.49
N SER A 5 -39.71 2.99 -21.43
CA SER A 5 -38.43 2.99 -22.14
C SER A 5 -37.26 3.45 -21.26
N GLN A 6 -37.49 4.46 -20.40
CA GLN A 6 -36.44 4.94 -19.48
C GLN A 6 -36.09 3.88 -18.41
N PHE A 7 -37.05 3.10 -17.93
CA PHE A 7 -36.78 1.99 -17.02
C PHE A 7 -35.95 0.89 -17.66
N PHE A 8 -36.20 0.57 -18.93
CA PHE A 8 -35.42 -0.42 -19.67
C PHE A 8 -33.99 0.01 -19.93
N ASP A 9 -33.73 1.30 -20.14
CA ASP A 9 -32.39 1.83 -20.36
C ASP A 9 -31.58 1.88 -19.06
N ILE A 10 -32.21 2.16 -17.92
CA ILE A 10 -31.58 2.09 -16.60
C ILE A 10 -31.18 0.65 -16.26
N TRP A 11 -32.10 -0.32 -16.52
CA TRP A 11 -31.82 -1.75 -16.31
C TRP A 11 -30.70 -2.28 -17.21
N LYS A 12 -30.63 -1.85 -18.48
CA LYS A 12 -29.56 -2.18 -19.38
C LYS A 12 -28.22 -1.62 -18.89
N LYS A 13 -28.18 -0.39 -18.40
CA LYS A 13 -26.97 0.20 -17.81
C LYS A 13 -26.53 -0.53 -16.54
N ILE A 14 -27.46 -0.93 -15.68
CA ILE A 14 -27.17 -1.73 -14.47
C ILE A 14 -26.65 -3.11 -14.85
N LEU A 15 -27.22 -3.77 -15.85
CA LEU A 15 -26.76 -5.07 -16.36
C LEU A 15 -25.38 -4.97 -17.01
N ILE A 16 -25.09 -3.90 -17.73
CA ILE A 16 -23.76 -3.64 -18.34
C ILE A 16 -22.73 -3.39 -17.23
N ILE A 17 -23.07 -2.62 -16.20
CA ILE A 17 -22.19 -2.39 -15.03
C ILE A 17 -21.98 -3.70 -14.28
N HIS A 18 -23.01 -4.54 -14.13
CA HIS A 18 -22.88 -5.87 -13.51
C HIS A 18 -22.04 -6.83 -14.36
N GLN A 19 -22.20 -6.81 -15.68
CA GLN A 19 -21.36 -7.60 -16.60
C GLN A 19 -19.91 -7.10 -16.67
N ILE A 20 -19.68 -5.80 -16.59
CA ILE A 20 -18.33 -5.23 -16.48
C ILE A 20 -17.71 -5.65 -15.16
N HIS A 21 -18.46 -5.64 -14.04
CA HIS A 21 -18.00 -6.13 -12.74
C HIS A 21 -17.67 -7.62 -12.76
N ILE A 22 -18.49 -8.44 -13.43
CA ILE A 22 -18.27 -9.90 -13.59
C ILE A 22 -17.10 -10.20 -14.54
N HIS A 23 -16.84 -9.35 -15.56
CA HIS A 23 -15.69 -9.52 -16.46
C HIS A 23 -14.35 -9.18 -15.79
N TYR A 24 -14.36 -8.25 -14.82
CA TYR A 24 -13.18 -7.92 -14.01
C TYR A 24 -12.77 -9.05 -13.05
N ILE A 25 -13.70 -9.98 -12.75
CA ILE A 25 -13.49 -11.11 -11.81
C ILE A 25 -13.03 -12.40 -12.53
N LYS A 26 -13.08 -12.48 -13.88
CA LYS A 26 -12.75 -13.69 -14.65
C LYS A 26 -11.28 -13.84 -15.03
N GLY A 27 -10.37 -13.74 -14.07
CA GLY A 27 -8.94 -13.99 -14.30
C GLY A 27 -8.07 -13.86 -13.06
N GLU A 28 -8.60 -13.33 -11.98
CA GLU A 28 -7.87 -13.13 -10.74
C GLU A 28 -8.14 -14.27 -9.75
N LYS A 29 -7.09 -14.83 -9.17
CA LYS A 29 -7.22 -15.69 -8.00
C LYS A 29 -7.96 -14.89 -6.93
N ASN A 30 -9.18 -15.31 -6.60
CA ASN A 30 -9.93 -14.75 -5.49
C ASN A 30 -9.13 -15.07 -4.20
N VAL A 31 -8.40 -14.09 -3.67
CA VAL A 31 -7.61 -14.25 -2.45
C VAL A 31 -8.47 -13.72 -1.31
N GLU A 32 -8.80 -14.60 -0.35
CA GLU A 32 -9.60 -14.23 0.81
C GLU A 32 -8.87 -13.19 1.67
N PHE A 33 -9.58 -12.14 2.06
CA PHE A 33 -9.02 -11.02 2.83
C PHE A 33 -8.34 -11.47 4.12
N TYR A 34 -8.97 -12.37 4.89
CA TYR A 34 -8.40 -12.85 6.15
C TYR A 34 -7.12 -13.67 5.94
N ASP A 35 -7.00 -14.36 4.83
CA ASP A 35 -5.76 -15.07 4.46
C ASP A 35 -4.64 -14.08 4.13
N VAL A 36 -4.95 -12.97 3.45
CA VAL A 36 -3.98 -11.90 3.18
C VAL A 36 -3.45 -11.32 4.49
N VAL A 37 -4.35 -10.93 5.40
CA VAL A 37 -3.97 -10.36 6.72
C VAL A 37 -3.12 -11.35 7.53
N LYS A 38 -3.52 -12.62 7.56
CA LYS A 38 -2.83 -13.70 8.30
C LYS A 38 -1.43 -13.99 7.73
N ASN A 39 -1.29 -14.00 6.40
CA ASN A 39 -0.07 -14.40 5.71
C ASN A 39 0.88 -13.23 5.42
N ARG A 40 0.44 -11.98 5.60
CA ARG A 40 1.31 -10.82 5.43
C ARG A 40 2.52 -10.89 6.37
N ARG A 41 3.72 -10.84 5.80
CA ARG A 41 5.00 -10.91 6.53
C ARG A 41 5.96 -9.83 6.05
N SER A 42 6.86 -9.42 6.92
CA SER A 42 8.00 -8.59 6.55
C SER A 42 9.09 -9.46 5.92
N PHE A 43 9.24 -9.36 4.61
CA PHE A 43 10.28 -10.04 3.85
C PHE A 43 11.52 -9.14 3.73
N ARG A 44 12.71 -9.74 3.84
CA ARG A 44 14.00 -9.04 3.80
C ARG A 44 14.98 -9.63 2.79
N MET A 45 14.55 -10.66 2.07
CA MET A 45 15.31 -11.31 1.00
C MET A 45 14.38 -11.58 -0.17
N TYR A 46 14.81 -11.18 -1.35
CA TYR A 46 14.00 -11.17 -2.56
C TYR A 46 14.70 -11.92 -3.68
N LYS A 47 13.93 -12.38 -4.65
CA LYS A 47 14.45 -12.82 -5.94
C LYS A 47 14.79 -11.58 -6.77
N PRO A 48 15.72 -11.69 -7.74
CA PRO A 48 16.10 -10.56 -8.59
C PRO A 48 15.02 -10.18 -9.61
N ASP A 49 14.00 -11.03 -9.78
CA ASP A 49 12.94 -10.83 -10.75
C ASP A 49 12.13 -9.58 -10.42
N ILE A 50 11.99 -8.69 -11.41
CA ILE A 50 11.15 -7.50 -11.30
C ILE A 50 9.69 -7.93 -11.43
N PRO A 51 8.80 -7.54 -10.48
CA PRO A 51 7.38 -7.83 -10.60
C PRO A 51 6.76 -7.21 -11.87
N GLU A 52 5.76 -7.87 -12.41
CA GLU A 52 5.01 -7.42 -13.58
C GLU A 52 4.36 -6.05 -13.31
N LYS A 53 4.34 -5.22 -14.35
CA LYS A 53 3.80 -3.86 -14.28
C LYS A 53 2.35 -3.85 -13.77
N GLU A 54 1.54 -4.79 -14.24
CA GLU A 54 0.12 -4.92 -13.91
C GLU A 54 -0.08 -5.22 -12.42
N LYS A 55 0.78 -6.02 -11.79
CA LYS A 55 0.73 -6.25 -10.33
C LYS A 55 1.05 -4.99 -9.56
N ILE A 56 2.10 -4.26 -9.98
CA ILE A 56 2.47 -2.99 -9.34
C ILE A 56 1.32 -1.99 -9.44
N GLU A 57 0.67 -1.90 -10.61
CA GLU A 57 -0.47 -1.01 -10.83
C GLU A 57 -1.66 -1.36 -9.94
N ARG A 58 -2.02 -2.66 -9.80
CA ARG A 58 -3.09 -3.09 -8.87
C ARG A 58 -2.76 -2.77 -7.40
N ILE A 59 -1.52 -2.95 -6.99
CA ILE A 59 -1.05 -2.60 -5.65
C ILE A 59 -1.19 -1.10 -5.38
N LEU A 60 -0.79 -0.27 -6.33
CA LEU A 60 -0.90 1.18 -6.23
C LEU A 60 -2.36 1.65 -6.29
N ASP A 61 -3.21 0.98 -7.07
CA ASP A 61 -4.64 1.27 -7.12
C ASP A 61 -5.33 0.95 -5.79
N ALA A 62 -5.01 -0.17 -5.15
CA ALA A 62 -5.49 -0.49 -3.81
C ALA A 62 -5.09 0.59 -2.78
N ALA A 63 -3.85 1.06 -2.84
CA ALA A 63 -3.37 2.14 -1.99
C ALA A 63 -4.09 3.48 -2.26
N ARG A 64 -4.42 3.78 -3.53
CA ARG A 64 -5.19 4.96 -3.94
C ARG A 64 -6.63 4.94 -3.43
N LEU A 65 -7.21 3.76 -3.28
CA LEU A 65 -8.59 3.57 -2.79
C LEU A 65 -8.70 3.67 -1.26
N ALA A 66 -7.59 3.77 -0.54
CA ALA A 66 -7.59 3.94 0.91
C ALA A 66 -8.28 5.25 1.33
N PRO A 67 -9.04 5.25 2.45
CA PRO A 67 -9.62 6.48 2.97
C PRO A 67 -8.55 7.43 3.50
N THR A 68 -8.82 8.73 3.38
CA THR A 68 -8.00 9.80 3.95
C THR A 68 -8.88 10.82 4.67
N TRP A 69 -8.29 11.65 5.52
CA TRP A 69 -9.01 12.74 6.19
C TRP A 69 -9.82 13.57 5.17
N ALA A 70 -11.13 13.61 5.38
CA ALA A 70 -12.07 14.33 4.50
C ALA A 70 -11.82 14.11 2.98
N ASN A 71 -11.31 12.94 2.62
CA ASN A 71 -10.95 12.59 1.24
C ASN A 71 -9.94 13.55 0.58
N MET A 72 -9.00 14.10 1.36
CA MET A 72 -8.01 15.05 0.87
C MET A 72 -6.91 14.44 -0.01
N GLN A 73 -6.70 13.13 0.04
CA GLN A 73 -5.85 12.35 -0.87
C GLN A 73 -4.42 12.89 -1.02
N GLY A 74 -3.79 13.24 0.11
CA GLY A 74 -2.46 13.86 0.15
C GLY A 74 -1.29 12.93 -0.14
N MET A 75 -1.55 11.61 -0.35
CA MET A 75 -0.52 10.58 -0.60
C MET A 75 -0.03 10.58 -2.05
N HIS A 76 1.28 10.34 -2.17
CA HIS A 76 1.99 10.10 -3.43
C HIS A 76 2.90 8.88 -3.29
N TYR A 77 3.12 8.17 -4.38
CA TYR A 77 3.97 6.98 -4.41
C TYR A 77 5.03 7.11 -5.48
N ILE A 78 6.28 6.82 -5.13
CA ILE A 78 7.40 6.79 -6.04
C ILE A 78 7.84 5.33 -6.20
N VAL A 79 7.65 4.77 -7.40
CA VAL A 79 8.14 3.43 -7.75
C VAL A 79 9.56 3.58 -8.26
N VAL A 80 10.52 3.13 -7.46
CA VAL A 80 11.96 3.24 -7.76
C VAL A 80 12.42 1.94 -8.40
N LYS A 81 12.73 1.99 -9.71
CA LYS A 81 13.19 0.83 -10.52
C LYS A 81 14.59 1.02 -11.09
N ASP A 82 15.04 2.26 -11.21
CA ASP A 82 16.38 2.57 -11.69
C ASP A 82 17.42 2.04 -10.71
N PRO A 83 18.41 1.22 -11.13
CA PRO A 83 19.35 0.57 -10.24
C PRO A 83 20.17 1.54 -9.39
N GLU A 84 20.59 2.69 -9.93
CA GLU A 84 21.35 3.67 -9.18
C GLU A 84 20.49 4.38 -8.13
N LYS A 85 19.23 4.63 -8.43
CA LYS A 85 18.27 5.16 -7.46
C LYS A 85 17.91 4.13 -6.38
N VAL A 86 17.71 2.86 -6.74
CA VAL A 86 17.54 1.75 -5.80
C VAL A 86 18.71 1.70 -4.83
N LYS A 87 19.95 1.78 -5.33
CA LYS A 87 21.17 1.83 -4.52
C LYS A 87 21.20 3.07 -3.60
N SER A 88 20.78 4.23 -4.11
CA SER A 88 20.68 5.47 -3.32
C SER A 88 19.67 5.34 -2.18
N VAL A 89 18.51 4.72 -2.43
CA VAL A 89 17.51 4.41 -1.41
C VAL A 89 18.09 3.46 -0.35
N TRP A 90 18.79 2.40 -0.76
CA TRP A 90 19.48 1.50 0.17
C TRP A 90 20.50 2.21 1.06
N ASN A 91 21.28 3.12 0.49
CA ASN A 91 22.26 3.92 1.24
C ASN A 91 21.57 4.80 2.30
N ALA A 92 20.40 5.36 2.00
CA ALA A 92 19.63 6.18 2.93
C ALA A 92 18.99 5.34 4.05
N VAL A 93 18.64 4.08 3.80
CA VAL A 93 18.16 3.12 4.82
C VAL A 93 19.27 2.73 5.79
N GLY A 94 20.53 2.75 5.34
CA GLY A 94 21.70 2.39 6.12
C GLY A 94 21.91 0.88 6.26
N GLN A 95 23.15 0.49 6.51
CA GLN A 95 23.59 -0.92 6.52
C GLN A 95 23.07 -1.77 7.69
N LYS A 96 22.36 -1.19 8.66
CA LYS A 96 21.88 -1.92 9.85
C LYS A 96 20.79 -2.95 9.52
N GLN A 97 20.15 -2.83 8.39
CA GLN A 97 19.13 -3.77 7.96
C GLN A 97 19.69 -4.62 6.83
N LYS A 98 19.84 -5.91 7.09
CA LYS A 98 20.25 -6.92 6.10
C LYS A 98 19.08 -7.19 5.14
N PHE A 99 18.83 -6.26 4.23
CA PHE A 99 17.94 -6.47 3.10
C PHE A 99 18.79 -6.78 1.88
N ALA A 100 18.66 -7.96 1.33
CA ALA A 100 19.35 -8.34 0.11
C ALA A 100 18.39 -8.24 -1.08
N GLU A 101 18.85 -7.57 -2.13
CA GLU A 101 18.42 -7.80 -3.52
C GLU A 101 16.98 -7.44 -3.89
N ALA A 102 16.30 -6.55 -3.17
CA ALA A 102 15.01 -6.09 -3.66
C ALA A 102 15.18 -5.35 -5.00
N PRO A 103 14.48 -5.78 -6.07
CA PRO A 103 14.65 -5.20 -7.39
C PRO A 103 14.06 -3.79 -7.49
N ILE A 104 13.09 -3.46 -6.66
CA ILE A 104 12.42 -2.16 -6.65
C ILE A 104 12.06 -1.71 -5.23
N PHE A 105 11.83 -0.39 -5.07
CA PHE A 105 11.23 0.20 -3.88
C PHE A 105 9.94 0.94 -4.23
N ILE A 106 9.03 1.00 -3.26
CA ILE A 106 7.95 1.97 -3.24
C ILE A 106 8.20 2.91 -2.06
N VAL A 107 8.35 4.19 -2.36
CA VAL A 107 8.52 5.25 -1.38
C VAL A 107 7.22 6.02 -1.26
N GLY A 108 6.64 6.07 -0.05
CA GLY A 108 5.48 6.88 0.23
C GLY A 108 5.88 8.31 0.57
N ALA A 109 5.24 9.27 -0.07
CA ALA A 109 5.40 10.69 0.23
C ALA A 109 4.03 11.31 0.48
N ILE A 110 3.90 12.10 1.54
CA ILE A 110 2.63 12.75 1.89
C ILE A 110 2.83 14.24 2.08
N LYS A 111 1.88 15.02 1.56
CA LYS A 111 1.86 16.46 1.76
C LYS A 111 1.21 16.78 3.11
N GLU A 112 1.91 17.46 4.03
CA GLU A 112 1.36 17.78 5.35
C GLU A 112 0.02 18.54 5.26
N LYS A 113 -0.08 19.51 4.33
CA LYS A 113 -1.30 20.26 4.06
C LYS A 113 -2.34 19.48 3.24
N GLY A 114 -2.04 18.24 2.84
CA GLY A 114 -2.94 17.31 2.15
C GLY A 114 -3.69 16.40 3.11
N SER A 115 -3.76 16.75 4.40
CA SER A 115 -4.54 16.10 5.44
C SER A 115 -5.00 17.13 6.47
N GLY A 116 -5.86 16.74 7.40
CA GLY A 116 -6.44 17.61 8.40
C GLY A 116 -5.66 17.67 9.72
N THR A 117 -6.27 18.42 10.64
CA THR A 117 -5.86 18.52 12.04
C THR A 117 -7.09 18.31 12.90
N ASN A 118 -7.02 17.45 13.92
CA ASN A 118 -8.14 17.19 14.80
C ASN A 118 -8.39 18.33 15.81
N GLY A 119 -9.44 18.22 16.61
CA GLY A 119 -9.80 19.22 17.60
C GLY A 119 -8.74 19.44 18.71
N ASN A 120 -7.82 18.51 18.89
CA ASN A 120 -6.71 18.61 19.85
C ASN A 120 -5.43 19.19 19.23
N GLY A 121 -5.45 19.60 17.95
CA GLY A 121 -4.30 20.15 17.24
C GLY A 121 -3.35 19.10 16.64
N GLU A 122 -3.70 17.80 16.67
CA GLU A 122 -2.88 16.74 16.11
C GLU A 122 -3.03 16.67 14.59
N LYS A 123 -1.92 16.64 13.88
CA LYS A 123 -1.89 16.50 12.43
C LYS A 123 -2.17 15.05 12.02
N TYR A 124 -3.07 14.85 11.07
CA TYR A 124 -3.53 13.53 10.63
C TYR A 124 -2.79 12.95 9.42
N TYR A 125 -1.90 13.70 8.78
CA TYR A 125 -1.14 13.17 7.65
C TYR A 125 -0.34 11.88 7.96
N PRO A 126 0.18 11.64 9.20
CA PRO A 126 0.80 10.35 9.50
C PRO A 126 -0.22 9.21 9.58
N VAL A 127 -1.44 9.49 10.02
CA VAL A 127 -2.55 8.51 10.06
C VAL A 127 -2.95 8.13 8.64
N ASP A 128 -3.22 9.14 7.79
CA ASP A 128 -3.53 8.92 6.37
C ASP A 128 -2.42 8.12 5.68
N PHE A 129 -1.16 8.46 5.95
CA PHE A 129 -0.01 7.71 5.44
C PHE A 129 -0.08 6.24 5.85
N GLY A 130 -0.31 5.95 7.13
CA GLY A 130 -0.38 4.60 7.66
C GLY A 130 -1.48 3.77 7.00
N ILE A 131 -2.68 4.35 6.87
CA ILE A 131 -3.82 3.70 6.24
C ILE A 131 -3.54 3.36 4.77
N CYS A 132 -3.11 4.35 4.00
CA CYS A 132 -2.82 4.17 2.57
C CYS A 132 -1.66 3.18 2.34
N PHE A 133 -0.63 3.24 3.17
CA PHE A 133 0.54 2.38 3.03
C PHE A 133 0.25 0.93 3.44
N GLU A 134 -0.64 0.70 4.42
CA GLU A 134 -1.08 -0.66 4.76
C GLU A 134 -1.94 -1.27 3.65
N HIS A 135 -2.82 -0.51 2.98
CA HIS A 135 -3.53 -0.99 1.78
C HIS A 135 -2.55 -1.49 0.71
N LEU A 136 -1.45 -0.75 0.48
CA LEU A 136 -0.37 -1.16 -0.43
C LEU A 136 0.27 -2.48 0.00
N ILE A 137 0.60 -2.62 1.27
CA ILE A 137 1.26 -3.80 1.85
C ILE A 137 0.37 -5.05 1.74
N LEU A 138 -0.91 -4.92 2.05
CA LEU A 138 -1.88 -6.01 1.93
C LEU A 138 -2.10 -6.41 0.48
N ALA A 139 -2.26 -5.44 -0.43
CA ALA A 139 -2.39 -5.70 -1.85
C ALA A 139 -1.16 -6.41 -2.43
N ALA A 140 0.06 -6.01 -2.02
CA ALA A 140 1.28 -6.71 -2.42
C ALA A 140 1.28 -8.16 -1.95
N THR A 141 0.78 -8.45 -0.74
CA THR A 141 0.63 -9.80 -0.21
C THR A 141 -0.35 -10.62 -1.04
N ALA A 142 -1.49 -10.03 -1.42
CA ALA A 142 -2.49 -10.66 -2.29
C ALA A 142 -1.92 -11.01 -3.67
N GLU A 143 -1.02 -10.18 -4.22
CA GLU A 143 -0.30 -10.41 -5.48
C GLU A 143 0.86 -11.42 -5.36
N GLY A 144 1.08 -11.98 -4.17
CA GLY A 144 2.19 -12.91 -3.90
C GLY A 144 3.55 -12.23 -3.82
N LEU A 145 3.59 -10.92 -3.62
CA LEU A 145 4.81 -10.13 -3.47
C LEU A 145 5.16 -9.91 -2.00
N GLY A 146 6.45 -9.82 -1.74
CA GLY A 146 7.00 -9.52 -0.43
C GLY A 146 7.25 -8.02 -0.26
N THR A 147 6.99 -7.54 0.95
CA THR A 147 7.24 -6.18 1.39
C THR A 147 7.92 -6.20 2.76
N CYS A 148 8.49 -5.07 3.16
CA CYS A 148 8.90 -4.81 4.52
C CYS A 148 8.79 -3.32 4.80
N TRP A 149 7.85 -2.90 5.65
CA TRP A 149 7.75 -1.51 6.04
C TRP A 149 9.04 -1.05 6.71
N ILE A 150 9.68 -0.03 6.16
CA ILE A 150 10.89 0.60 6.69
C ILE A 150 10.51 2.02 7.13
N GLY A 151 10.64 2.29 8.44
CA GLY A 151 10.47 3.61 9.03
C GLY A 151 11.80 4.21 9.52
N TRP A 152 12.89 3.46 9.45
CA TRP A 152 14.22 3.93 9.86
C TRP A 152 15.08 4.18 8.63
N PHE A 153 15.25 5.44 8.26
CA PHE A 153 16.05 5.91 7.13
C PHE A 153 16.33 7.41 7.27
N ASP A 154 17.27 7.90 6.46
CA ASP A 154 17.56 9.33 6.30
C ASP A 154 16.59 9.95 5.29
N GLU A 155 15.58 10.69 5.79
CA GLU A 155 14.53 11.30 4.96
C GLU A 155 15.10 12.29 3.94
N GLU A 156 16.09 13.10 4.32
CA GLU A 156 16.65 14.12 3.43
C GLU A 156 17.44 13.48 2.29
N LYS A 157 18.19 12.40 2.53
CA LYS A 157 18.85 11.65 1.46
C LYS A 157 17.86 11.01 0.49
N ILE A 158 16.71 10.49 1.00
CA ILE A 158 15.64 9.97 0.13
C ILE A 158 15.08 11.09 -0.74
N LYS A 159 14.78 12.24 -0.15
CA LYS A 159 14.25 13.40 -0.89
C LYS A 159 15.20 13.87 -1.97
N GLU A 160 16.49 13.97 -1.64
CA GLU A 160 17.52 14.38 -2.60
C GLU A 160 17.66 13.37 -3.75
N ALA A 161 17.80 12.08 -3.45
CA ALA A 161 17.97 11.03 -4.45
C ALA A 161 16.76 10.92 -5.41
N LEU A 162 15.55 11.14 -4.90
CA LEU A 162 14.32 11.00 -5.67
C LEU A 162 13.70 12.33 -6.11
N LYS A 163 14.35 13.46 -5.79
CA LYS A 163 13.90 14.82 -6.11
C LYS A 163 12.50 15.12 -5.54
N ILE A 164 12.22 14.64 -4.31
CA ILE A 164 10.96 14.87 -3.63
C ILE A 164 10.95 16.30 -3.08
N PRO A 165 9.92 17.12 -3.39
CA PRO A 165 9.85 18.49 -2.89
C PRO A 165 9.83 18.55 -1.35
N LYS A 166 10.45 19.59 -0.76
CA LYS A 166 10.52 19.78 0.71
C LYS A 166 9.15 19.88 1.40
N THR A 167 8.10 20.20 0.65
CA THR A 167 6.72 20.27 1.14
C THR A 167 6.09 18.90 1.41
N TYR A 168 6.77 17.82 1.02
CA TYR A 168 6.35 16.45 1.32
C TYR A 168 7.20 15.86 2.43
N ARG A 169 6.59 14.98 3.20
CA ARG A 169 7.23 14.11 4.18
C ARG A 169 7.28 12.69 3.64
N VAL A 170 8.39 12.01 3.91
CA VAL A 170 8.53 10.58 3.65
C VAL A 170 8.51 9.88 5.01
N LEU A 171 7.43 9.16 5.31
CA LEU A 171 7.23 8.50 6.60
C LEU A 171 7.52 7.00 6.55
N GLY A 172 7.63 6.44 5.36
CA GLY A 172 7.92 5.04 5.17
C GLY A 172 8.20 4.70 3.71
N LEU A 173 8.91 3.62 3.55
CA LEU A 173 9.18 3.00 2.26
C LEU A 173 9.19 1.47 2.40
N THR A 174 9.04 0.78 1.30
CA THR A 174 9.13 -0.67 1.28
C THR A 174 9.88 -1.16 0.05
N PRO A 175 10.81 -2.13 0.20
CA PRO A 175 11.20 -2.94 -0.94
C PRO A 175 9.98 -3.71 -1.44
N LEU A 176 9.93 -4.02 -2.73
CA LEU A 176 8.90 -4.83 -3.37
C LEU A 176 9.54 -5.82 -4.32
N GLY A 177 9.16 -7.09 -4.20
CA GLY A 177 9.68 -8.16 -5.07
C GLY A 177 9.14 -9.52 -4.65
N TYR A 178 9.50 -10.55 -5.41
CA TYR A 178 9.17 -11.92 -5.05
C TYR A 178 10.00 -12.37 -3.84
N PRO A 179 9.39 -12.91 -2.77
CA PRO A 179 10.14 -13.42 -1.63
C PRO A 179 11.10 -14.55 -2.04
N LEU A 180 12.35 -14.51 -1.55
CA LEU A 180 13.30 -15.59 -1.80
C LEU A 180 12.85 -16.90 -1.13
N LYS A 181 12.26 -16.80 0.07
CA LYS A 181 11.70 -17.92 0.82
C LYS A 181 10.36 -17.52 1.42
N GLN A 182 9.41 -18.44 1.42
CA GLN A 182 8.15 -18.26 2.13
C GLN A 182 8.40 -18.23 3.65
N LYS A 183 7.53 -17.57 4.37
CA LYS A 183 7.51 -17.50 5.82
C LYS A 183 6.17 -17.97 6.34
N GLU A 184 6.18 -18.64 7.47
CA GLU A 184 4.96 -18.97 8.20
C GLU A 184 4.23 -17.72 8.67
N SER A 185 2.93 -17.82 8.91
CA SER A 185 2.13 -16.74 9.47
C SER A 185 2.66 -16.31 10.85
N VAL A 186 2.42 -15.05 11.22
CA VAL A 186 2.83 -14.54 12.53
C VAL A 186 2.00 -15.21 13.61
N GLN A 187 2.65 -15.86 14.58
CA GLN A 187 2.01 -16.52 15.71
C GLN A 187 1.97 -15.62 16.97
N GLU A 188 3.00 -14.76 17.13
CA GLU A 188 3.13 -13.91 18.32
C GLU A 188 2.24 -12.66 18.17
N ARG A 189 1.08 -12.70 18.82
CA ARG A 189 0.15 -11.59 18.99
C ARG A 189 -0.46 -11.67 20.38
N HIS A 190 -0.79 -10.54 20.96
CA HIS A 190 -1.66 -10.50 22.13
C HIS A 190 -2.98 -11.19 21.81
N SER A 191 -3.57 -11.83 22.82
CA SER A 191 -4.93 -12.38 22.67
C SER A 191 -5.94 -11.22 22.58
N LEU A 192 -7.14 -11.51 22.08
CA LEU A 192 -8.19 -10.48 21.99
C LEU A 192 -8.56 -9.95 23.36
N GLU A 193 -8.58 -10.79 24.39
CA GLU A 193 -8.91 -10.43 25.78
C GLU A 193 -7.89 -9.43 26.37
N GLN A 194 -6.64 -9.43 25.87
CA GLN A 194 -5.61 -8.49 26.32
C GLN A 194 -5.73 -7.09 25.69
N ILE A 195 -6.44 -6.96 24.58
CA ILE A 195 -6.47 -5.72 23.80
C ILE A 195 -7.87 -5.18 23.50
N VAL A 196 -8.92 -5.98 23.81
CA VAL A 196 -10.31 -5.60 23.58
C VAL A 196 -11.01 -5.40 24.92
N HIS A 197 -11.60 -4.23 25.10
CA HIS A 197 -12.40 -3.87 26.26
C HIS A 197 -13.79 -3.47 25.75
N TYR A 198 -14.84 -3.89 26.45
CA TYR A 198 -16.23 -3.59 26.12
C TYR A 198 -16.74 -2.50 27.06
N ASP A 199 -17.30 -1.44 26.49
CA ASP A 199 -17.91 -0.28 27.15
C ASP A 199 -16.95 0.62 27.94
N SER A 200 -15.89 0.07 28.56
CA SER A 200 -14.87 0.82 29.30
C SER A 200 -13.52 0.10 29.25
N PHE A 201 -12.45 0.85 29.53
CA PHE A 201 -11.08 0.30 29.68
C PHE A 201 -10.94 -0.42 31.03
#